data_3a1dd2ce98ea1a38d7fe63bd9b513fbd
#
_entry.id   3a1dd2ce98ea1a38d7fe63bd9b513fbd
#
_cell.length_a   1.000
_cell.length_b   1.000
_cell.length_c   1.000
_cell.angle_alpha   90.00
_cell.angle_beta   90.00
_cell.angle_gamma   90.00
#
_symmetry.space_group_name_H-M   'P 1'
#
loop_
_entity.id
_entity.type
_entity.pdbx_description
1 polymer ?
#
loop_
_entity_poly.entity_id
_entity_poly.type
_entity_poly.pdbx_seq_one_letter_code
_entity_poly.pdbx_strand_id
1 'polypeptide(L)'
;GSTVPERSGVALSFCRRPTLCEPFERIVLKTPLAEYDHQANIFSYDHLFKEEQIQAFSLINENYNRDIFKIKIYGSFTCFDLFKLQRFFGFVSFIYKKAYEKLKSDGHPNADLIRKRSVLPVFDKEVLVKIFQNTTGKSQSECEGLLETITNEKPATDEVIDLQYKPVLAIENRYLVMPAVFAYSSLWRSLAISENVHFSVFGKHDHMVKSLSATLAGQGFKVRNDFHFGEDEVDIAAVHGEHLFLFECKNPYHPVDDFELRNTYAHLIKGFSQLDKLKHRFSDPQVFNQFLRNLKVEPQPVKTTHYGVINANRALSGFTKNGIRVFHANELMNFISSGKIISDSDEYSCWRSEKFDISDLVSYIDGEVIVGDMEAHKVPMLFSVSLRNYSLHFRTFQYDLAGTNSLHKKKYRYIGPAYRNL
;
A
#
# COMPACT_ATOMS: atom_id res chain seq x y z
N GLY A 1 -13.43 -6.73 -19.41
CA GLY A 1 -13.76 -8.10 -19.23
C GLY A 1 -13.30 -9.08 -20.29
N SER A 2 -12.20 -8.86 -21.06
CA SER A 2 -11.88 -9.73 -22.19
C SER A 2 -10.50 -10.41 -22.17
N THR A 3 -9.80 -10.36 -21.06
CA THR A 3 -8.42 -10.90 -20.97
C THR A 3 -8.31 -12.31 -20.37
N VAL A 4 -9.39 -12.84 -19.80
CA VAL A 4 -9.46 -14.20 -19.27
C VAL A 4 -9.33 -15.29 -20.37
N PRO A 5 -9.84 -15.13 -21.60
CA PRO A 5 -9.71 -16.13 -22.66
C PRO A 5 -8.27 -16.36 -23.15
N GLU A 6 -7.44 -15.32 -23.26
CA GLU A 6 -6.05 -15.47 -23.71
C GLU A 6 -5.20 -16.21 -22.67
N ARG A 7 -5.36 -15.88 -21.39
CA ARG A 7 -4.72 -16.63 -20.30
C ARG A 7 -5.20 -18.08 -20.24
N SER A 8 -6.47 -18.35 -20.50
CA SER A 8 -6.99 -19.71 -20.49
C SER A 8 -6.48 -20.55 -21.66
N GLY A 9 -6.25 -19.94 -22.82
CA GLY A 9 -5.67 -20.62 -23.99
C GLY A 9 -4.21 -21.04 -23.73
N VAL A 10 -3.40 -20.13 -23.20
CA VAL A 10 -2.02 -20.43 -22.79
C VAL A 10 -2.01 -21.39 -21.60
N ALA A 11 -2.90 -21.22 -20.62
CA ALA A 11 -3.05 -22.12 -19.49
C ALA A 11 -3.34 -23.58 -19.91
N LEU A 12 -4.19 -23.77 -20.91
CA LEU A 12 -4.52 -25.11 -21.44
C LEU A 12 -3.34 -25.78 -22.15
N SER A 13 -2.40 -25.01 -22.70
CA SER A 13 -1.16 -25.55 -23.29
C SER A 13 -0.15 -25.99 -22.22
N PHE A 14 -0.17 -25.37 -21.03
CA PHE A 14 0.72 -25.68 -19.90
C PHE A 14 0.14 -26.69 -18.92
N CYS A 15 -1.16 -26.88 -18.88
CA CYS A 15 -1.84 -27.78 -17.93
C CYS A 15 -2.50 -28.97 -18.62
N ARG A 16 -1.94 -30.15 -18.40
CA ARG A 16 -2.74 -31.37 -18.57
C ARG A 16 -3.87 -31.34 -17.53
N ARG A 17 -5.03 -31.93 -17.85
CA ARG A 17 -6.24 -31.91 -17.01
C ARG A 17 -5.90 -32.20 -15.55
N PRO A 18 -6.45 -31.45 -14.58
CA PRO A 18 -6.35 -31.80 -13.17
C PRO A 18 -6.84 -33.22 -12.97
N THR A 19 -6.10 -34.00 -12.20
CA THR A 19 -6.48 -35.37 -11.89
C THR A 19 -6.85 -35.50 -10.43
N LEU A 20 -7.85 -36.35 -10.17
CA LEU A 20 -8.20 -36.77 -8.81
C LEU A 20 -7.25 -37.89 -8.39
N CYS A 21 -6.73 -37.82 -7.16
CA CYS A 21 -5.83 -38.80 -6.57
C CYS A 21 -6.51 -39.55 -5.40
N GLU A 22 -6.46 -40.85 -5.46
CA GLU A 22 -6.77 -41.74 -4.34
C GLU A 22 -5.60 -41.79 -3.33
N PRO A 23 -5.82 -42.07 -2.01
CA PRO A 23 -7.11 -42.41 -1.39
C PRO A 23 -7.98 -41.20 -1.02
N PHE A 24 -7.46 -40.00 -1.17
CA PHE A 24 -8.16 -38.77 -0.86
C PHE A 24 -8.41 -38.02 -2.15
N GLU A 25 -9.61 -38.07 -2.67
CA GLU A 25 -9.98 -37.24 -3.83
C GLU A 25 -9.56 -35.79 -3.63
N ARG A 26 -8.60 -35.34 -4.42
CA ARG A 26 -8.10 -33.95 -4.46
C ARG A 26 -7.70 -33.61 -5.89
N ILE A 27 -7.70 -32.31 -6.19
CA ILE A 27 -7.18 -31.82 -7.45
C ILE A 27 -5.65 -31.84 -7.36
N VAL A 28 -5.02 -32.51 -8.30
CA VAL A 28 -3.56 -32.55 -8.46
C VAL A 28 -3.20 -32.00 -9.82
N LEU A 29 -2.33 -31.02 -9.83
CA LEU A 29 -1.76 -30.52 -11.08
C LEU A 29 -0.67 -31.48 -11.53
N LYS A 30 -0.93 -32.21 -12.63
CA LYS A 30 0.10 -32.93 -13.36
C LYS A 30 0.65 -32.02 -14.45
N THR A 31 1.44 -31.05 -14.04
CA THR A 31 2.08 -30.16 -14.98
C THR A 31 3.58 -30.24 -14.82
N PRO A 32 4.32 -30.29 -15.91
CA PRO A 32 5.77 -30.15 -15.89
C PRO A 32 6.17 -28.69 -15.68
N LEU A 33 5.55 -27.98 -14.71
CA LEU A 33 5.84 -26.56 -14.45
C LEU A 33 7.31 -26.30 -14.15
N ALA A 34 7.99 -27.30 -13.61
CA ALA A 34 9.43 -27.30 -13.39
C ALA A 34 10.27 -27.64 -14.65
N GLU A 35 9.64 -28.14 -15.72
CA GLU A 35 10.35 -28.56 -16.94
C GLU A 35 10.55 -27.43 -17.96
N TYR A 36 9.81 -26.32 -17.82
CA TYR A 36 9.92 -25.19 -18.74
C TYR A 36 11.14 -24.36 -18.42
N ASP A 37 11.96 -24.10 -19.44
CA ASP A 37 13.08 -23.18 -19.37
C ASP A 37 12.61 -21.75 -19.11
N HIS A 38 13.43 -20.94 -18.43
CA HIS A 38 13.17 -19.54 -18.13
C HIS A 38 12.78 -18.74 -19.37
N GLN A 39 13.47 -18.92 -20.50
CA GLN A 39 13.22 -18.19 -21.74
C GLN A 39 11.86 -18.50 -22.39
N ALA A 40 11.37 -19.72 -22.21
CA ALA A 40 10.06 -20.15 -22.71
C ALA A 40 8.91 -19.93 -21.72
N ASN A 41 9.22 -19.43 -20.53
CA ASN A 41 8.25 -19.30 -19.46
C ASN A 41 7.58 -17.94 -19.46
N ILE A 42 6.29 -17.89 -19.78
CA ILE A 42 5.50 -16.63 -19.80
C ILE A 42 5.47 -15.91 -18.44
N PHE A 43 5.69 -16.62 -17.35
CA PHE A 43 5.72 -16.03 -16.00
C PHE A 43 7.00 -15.23 -15.76
N SER A 44 8.06 -15.47 -16.54
CA SER A 44 9.34 -14.78 -16.44
C SER A 44 9.39 -13.41 -17.16
N TYR A 45 8.34 -13.04 -17.89
CA TYR A 45 8.32 -11.79 -18.67
C TYR A 45 8.51 -10.55 -17.80
N ASP A 46 9.36 -9.63 -18.26
CA ASP A 46 9.71 -8.37 -17.59
C ASP A 46 8.70 -7.23 -17.86
N HIS A 47 7.44 -7.57 -18.15
CA HIS A 47 6.36 -6.61 -18.29
C HIS A 47 5.17 -6.98 -17.39
N LEU A 48 4.39 -5.98 -17.00
CA LEU A 48 3.19 -6.19 -16.20
C LEU A 48 2.03 -6.58 -17.12
N PHE A 49 1.31 -7.61 -16.75
CA PHE A 49 0.03 -7.91 -17.34
C PHE A 49 -1.05 -6.92 -16.87
N LYS A 50 -2.12 -6.77 -17.65
CA LYS A 50 -3.16 -5.78 -17.36
C LYS A 50 -3.75 -5.92 -15.95
N GLU A 51 -3.93 -7.14 -15.49
CA GLU A 51 -4.48 -7.42 -14.15
C GLU A 51 -3.51 -7.09 -13.00
N GLU A 52 -2.23 -7.02 -13.30
CA GLU A 52 -1.18 -6.69 -12.33
C GLU A 52 -0.96 -5.18 -12.22
N GLN A 53 -1.40 -4.41 -13.22
CA GLN A 53 -1.16 -2.97 -13.28
C GLN A 53 -1.76 -2.23 -12.08
N ILE A 54 -2.95 -2.63 -11.64
CA ILE A 54 -3.61 -2.00 -10.48
C ILE A 54 -2.76 -2.19 -9.22
N GLN A 55 -2.29 -3.43 -8.97
CA GLN A 55 -1.43 -3.73 -7.83
C GLN A 55 -0.09 -3.00 -7.92
N ALA A 56 0.49 -2.93 -9.11
CA ALA A 56 1.72 -2.20 -9.36
C ALA A 56 1.55 -0.69 -9.12
N PHE A 57 0.45 -0.10 -9.57
CA PHE A 57 0.12 1.30 -9.31
C PHE A 57 -0.02 1.58 -7.82
N SER A 58 -0.72 0.72 -7.08
CA SER A 58 -0.85 0.86 -5.62
C SER A 58 0.52 0.86 -4.97
N LEU A 59 1.38 -0.10 -5.34
CA LEU A 59 2.73 -0.21 -4.78
C LEU A 59 3.60 1.03 -5.05
N ILE A 60 3.57 1.56 -6.28
CA ILE A 60 4.27 2.78 -6.66
C ILE A 60 3.75 3.98 -5.87
N ASN A 61 2.43 4.13 -5.77
CA ASN A 61 1.80 5.26 -5.10
C ASN A 61 2.02 5.24 -3.59
N GLU A 62 1.97 4.06 -2.97
CA GLU A 62 2.22 3.89 -1.53
C GLU A 62 3.67 4.19 -1.14
N ASN A 63 4.61 3.95 -2.04
CA ASN A 63 6.04 4.15 -1.78
C ASN A 63 6.61 5.39 -2.49
N TYR A 64 5.83 6.12 -3.26
CA TYR A 64 6.25 7.31 -4.01
C TYR A 64 7.43 7.06 -4.96
N ASN A 65 7.71 5.78 -5.28
CA ASN A 65 8.88 5.35 -6.03
C ASN A 65 8.49 4.63 -7.32
N ARG A 66 8.75 5.28 -8.46
CA ARG A 66 8.46 4.71 -9.79
C ARG A 66 9.40 3.56 -10.17
N ASP A 67 10.58 3.52 -9.58
CA ASP A 67 11.60 2.48 -9.83
C ASP A 67 11.55 1.32 -8.82
N ILE A 68 10.48 1.22 -8.02
CA ILE A 68 10.34 0.21 -6.95
C ILE A 68 10.60 -1.22 -7.44
N PHE A 69 10.20 -1.55 -8.66
CA PHE A 69 10.39 -2.87 -9.23
C PHE A 69 11.85 -3.24 -9.51
N LYS A 70 12.76 -2.25 -9.58
CA LYS A 70 14.19 -2.46 -9.78
C LYS A 70 14.96 -2.62 -8.47
N ILE A 71 14.33 -2.35 -7.32
CA ILE A 71 14.99 -2.43 -6.02
C ILE A 71 15.27 -3.90 -5.69
N LYS A 72 16.52 -4.19 -5.36
CA LYS A 72 16.91 -5.50 -4.81
C LYS A 72 16.42 -5.61 -3.38
N ILE A 73 15.65 -6.66 -3.10
CA ILE A 73 15.06 -6.90 -1.79
C ILE A 73 15.82 -7.98 -1.04
N TYR A 74 16.18 -9.07 -1.73
CA TYR A 74 16.88 -10.20 -1.14
C TYR A 74 17.96 -10.70 -2.10
N GLY A 75 19.22 -10.63 -1.71
CA GLY A 75 20.31 -11.01 -2.59
C GLY A 75 20.24 -10.30 -3.94
N SER A 76 20.11 -11.06 -5.04
CA SER A 76 19.90 -10.50 -6.38
C SER A 76 18.41 -10.34 -6.77
N PHE A 77 17.46 -10.82 -5.95
CA PHE A 77 16.03 -10.71 -6.24
C PHE A 77 15.55 -9.28 -6.12
N THR A 78 14.92 -8.82 -7.18
CA THR A 78 14.24 -7.51 -7.19
C THR A 78 12.78 -7.66 -6.75
N CYS A 79 12.14 -6.53 -6.45
CA CYS A 79 10.69 -6.51 -6.22
C CYS A 79 9.93 -7.14 -7.40
N PHE A 80 10.40 -6.94 -8.63
CA PHE A 80 9.77 -7.52 -9.82
C PHE A 80 9.92 -9.05 -9.90
N ASP A 81 11.03 -9.61 -9.44
CA ASP A 81 11.21 -11.07 -9.39
C ASP A 81 10.21 -11.72 -8.42
N LEU A 82 9.96 -11.08 -7.27
CA LEU A 82 8.93 -11.55 -6.34
C LEU A 82 7.52 -11.43 -6.95
N PHE A 83 7.27 -10.38 -7.70
CA PHE A 83 6.02 -10.19 -8.41
C PHE A 83 5.78 -11.29 -9.46
N LYS A 84 6.83 -11.74 -10.16
CA LYS A 84 6.79 -12.90 -11.08
C LYS A 84 6.42 -14.19 -10.35
N LEU A 85 6.97 -14.43 -9.16
CA LEU A 85 6.61 -15.60 -8.34
C LEU A 85 5.13 -15.52 -7.93
N GLN A 86 4.66 -14.37 -7.47
CA GLN A 86 3.25 -14.17 -7.14
C GLN A 86 2.34 -14.38 -8.36
N ARG A 87 2.74 -13.91 -9.53
CA ARG A 87 2.07 -14.15 -10.82
C ARG A 87 1.91 -15.65 -11.10
N PHE A 88 2.99 -16.42 -10.92
CA PHE A 88 2.97 -17.86 -11.12
C PHE A 88 1.97 -18.54 -10.18
N PHE A 89 2.03 -18.26 -8.88
CA PHE A 89 1.10 -18.86 -7.92
C PHE A 89 -0.33 -18.35 -8.07
N GLY A 90 -0.53 -17.11 -8.53
CA GLY A 90 -1.83 -16.59 -8.93
C GLY A 90 -2.45 -17.40 -10.07
N PHE A 91 -1.65 -17.78 -11.06
CA PHE A 91 -2.06 -18.66 -12.13
C PHE A 91 -2.41 -20.08 -11.62
N VAL A 92 -1.57 -20.65 -10.75
CA VAL A 92 -1.86 -21.95 -10.12
C VAL A 92 -3.19 -21.89 -9.37
N SER A 93 -3.42 -20.85 -8.58
CA SER A 93 -4.69 -20.61 -7.89
C SER A 93 -5.88 -20.55 -8.84
N PHE A 94 -5.73 -19.84 -9.96
CA PHE A 94 -6.77 -19.77 -10.99
C PHE A 94 -7.13 -21.12 -11.56
N ILE A 95 -6.14 -21.98 -11.82
CA ILE A 95 -6.38 -23.34 -12.34
C ILE A 95 -7.14 -24.20 -11.32
N TYR A 96 -6.76 -24.16 -10.04
CA TYR A 96 -7.49 -24.86 -8.99
C TYR A 96 -8.96 -24.39 -8.90
N LYS A 97 -9.18 -23.08 -9.01
CA LYS A 97 -10.52 -22.51 -9.04
C LYS A 97 -11.33 -23.03 -10.24
N LYS A 98 -10.73 -23.04 -11.44
CA LYS A 98 -11.40 -23.54 -12.65
C LYS A 98 -11.69 -25.04 -12.59
N ALA A 99 -10.78 -25.84 -12.05
CA ALA A 99 -11.00 -27.26 -11.82
C ALA A 99 -12.16 -27.51 -10.85
N TYR A 100 -12.23 -26.75 -9.75
CA TYR A 100 -13.35 -26.84 -8.81
C TYR A 100 -14.68 -26.40 -9.45
N GLU A 101 -14.71 -25.29 -10.17
CA GLU A 101 -15.90 -24.83 -10.89
C GLU A 101 -16.43 -25.90 -11.84
N LYS A 102 -15.52 -26.60 -12.53
CA LYS A 102 -15.87 -27.71 -13.40
C LYS A 102 -16.46 -28.90 -12.63
N LEU A 103 -15.81 -29.35 -11.54
CA LEU A 103 -16.34 -30.41 -10.69
C LEU A 103 -17.77 -30.11 -10.19
N LYS A 104 -18.00 -28.85 -9.82
CA LYS A 104 -19.31 -28.40 -9.36
C LYS A 104 -20.35 -28.37 -10.48
N SER A 105 -19.99 -27.91 -11.68
CA SER A 105 -20.89 -27.90 -12.85
C SER A 105 -21.22 -29.28 -13.35
N ASP A 106 -20.28 -30.21 -13.23
CA ASP A 106 -20.47 -31.62 -13.60
C ASP A 106 -21.28 -32.39 -12.53
N GLY A 107 -21.73 -31.71 -11.46
CA GLY A 107 -22.55 -32.31 -10.40
C GLY A 107 -21.80 -33.28 -9.48
N HIS A 108 -20.49 -33.15 -9.34
CA HIS A 108 -19.70 -34.06 -8.51
C HIS A 108 -20.13 -33.97 -7.04
N PRO A 109 -20.53 -35.09 -6.38
CA PRO A 109 -21.16 -35.06 -5.05
C PRO A 109 -20.23 -34.51 -3.97
N ASN A 110 -18.92 -34.69 -4.12
CA ASN A 110 -17.91 -34.28 -3.15
C ASN A 110 -17.12 -33.02 -3.57
N ALA A 111 -17.60 -32.22 -4.51
CA ALA A 111 -16.84 -31.08 -5.06
C ALA A 111 -16.28 -30.13 -3.98
N ASP A 112 -17.07 -29.77 -2.96
CA ASP A 112 -16.62 -28.90 -1.88
C ASP A 112 -15.57 -29.54 -0.96
N LEU A 113 -15.67 -30.87 -0.73
CA LEU A 113 -14.68 -31.62 0.04
C LEU A 113 -13.35 -31.70 -0.74
N ILE A 114 -13.43 -31.97 -2.03
CA ILE A 114 -12.27 -32.00 -2.94
C ILE A 114 -11.59 -30.65 -2.95
N ARG A 115 -12.34 -29.55 -3.04
CA ARG A 115 -11.80 -28.19 -2.95
C ARG A 115 -11.02 -27.99 -1.66
N LYS A 116 -11.60 -28.32 -0.50
CA LYS A 116 -10.94 -28.16 0.81
C LYS A 116 -9.63 -28.95 0.91
N ARG A 117 -9.61 -30.18 0.39
CA ARG A 117 -8.41 -31.04 0.36
C ARG A 117 -7.35 -30.56 -0.64
N SER A 118 -7.73 -29.75 -1.61
CA SER A 118 -6.85 -29.25 -2.68
C SER A 118 -6.23 -27.88 -2.40
N VAL A 119 -6.61 -27.23 -1.30
CA VAL A 119 -6.16 -25.86 -0.96
C VAL A 119 -4.65 -25.77 -0.73
N LEU A 120 -4.05 -26.86 -0.25
CA LEU A 120 -2.62 -26.96 0.08
C LEU A 120 -1.93 -27.97 -0.84
N PRO A 121 -1.55 -27.60 -2.06
CA PRO A 121 -0.66 -28.44 -2.86
C PRO A 121 0.68 -28.62 -2.17
N VAL A 122 1.21 -29.82 -2.31
CA VAL A 122 2.46 -30.28 -1.69
C VAL A 122 3.52 -30.38 -2.76
N PHE A 123 4.70 -29.84 -2.49
CA PHE A 123 5.84 -29.84 -3.40
C PHE A 123 7.06 -30.47 -2.74
N ASP A 124 7.92 -31.05 -3.56
CA ASP A 124 9.29 -31.38 -3.19
C ASP A 124 10.15 -30.10 -3.29
N LYS A 125 11.21 -29.98 -2.50
CA LYS A 125 12.12 -28.81 -2.48
C LYS A 125 12.64 -28.49 -3.88
N GLU A 126 13.12 -29.50 -4.57
CA GLU A 126 13.73 -29.39 -5.90
C GLU A 126 12.73 -28.82 -6.93
N VAL A 127 11.45 -29.24 -6.82
CA VAL A 127 10.39 -28.74 -7.71
C VAL A 127 10.12 -27.25 -7.47
N LEU A 128 10.02 -26.81 -6.21
CA LEU A 128 9.84 -25.39 -5.90
C LEU A 128 11.03 -24.55 -6.33
N VAL A 129 12.24 -25.01 -6.03
CA VAL A 129 13.48 -24.33 -6.44
C VAL A 129 13.53 -24.20 -7.96
N LYS A 130 13.19 -25.26 -8.70
CA LYS A 130 13.15 -25.23 -10.16
C LYS A 130 12.07 -24.29 -10.70
N ILE A 131 10.91 -24.22 -10.08
CA ILE A 131 9.87 -23.23 -10.42
C ILE A 131 10.40 -21.83 -10.21
N PHE A 132 11.09 -21.55 -9.09
CA PHE A 132 11.67 -20.23 -8.82
C PHE A 132 12.72 -19.86 -9.86
N GLN A 133 13.66 -20.78 -10.19
CA GLN A 133 14.66 -20.59 -11.24
C GLN A 133 14.00 -20.25 -12.58
N ASN A 134 13.06 -21.07 -13.02
CA ASN A 134 12.41 -20.91 -14.32
C ASN A 134 11.55 -19.64 -14.40
N THR A 135 11.08 -19.14 -13.27
CA THR A 135 10.25 -17.92 -13.21
C THR A 135 11.11 -16.66 -13.12
N THR A 136 12.24 -16.69 -12.39
CA THR A 136 13.02 -15.49 -12.10
C THR A 136 14.35 -15.42 -12.86
N GLY A 137 14.86 -16.56 -13.37
CA GLY A 137 16.17 -16.65 -14.00
C GLY A 137 17.34 -16.62 -13.02
N LYS A 138 17.06 -16.77 -11.70
CA LYS A 138 18.11 -16.77 -10.68
C LYS A 138 18.79 -18.14 -10.55
N SER A 139 19.97 -18.16 -9.94
CA SER A 139 20.70 -19.40 -9.69
C SER A 139 19.98 -20.31 -8.68
N GLN A 140 20.33 -21.59 -8.67
CA GLN A 140 19.76 -22.55 -7.74
C GLN A 140 19.99 -22.14 -6.29
N SER A 141 21.21 -21.76 -5.93
CA SER A 141 21.56 -21.38 -4.55
C SER A 141 20.80 -20.14 -4.07
N GLU A 142 20.57 -19.15 -4.95
CA GLU A 142 19.77 -17.98 -4.62
C GLU A 142 18.29 -18.35 -4.40
N CYS A 143 17.74 -19.22 -5.24
CA CYS A 143 16.36 -19.70 -5.12
C CYS A 143 16.16 -20.55 -3.86
N GLU A 144 17.14 -21.38 -3.49
CA GLU A 144 17.12 -22.15 -2.23
C GLU A 144 17.15 -21.23 -1.01
N GLY A 145 18.03 -20.21 -1.00
CA GLY A 145 18.09 -19.22 0.08
C GLY A 145 16.78 -18.43 0.21
N LEU A 146 16.19 -18.00 -0.91
CA LEU A 146 14.90 -17.33 -0.88
C LEU A 146 13.81 -18.27 -0.32
N LEU A 147 13.74 -19.51 -0.79
CA LEU A 147 12.76 -20.50 -0.31
C LEU A 147 12.87 -20.71 1.20
N GLU A 148 14.08 -20.86 1.74
CA GLU A 148 14.32 -20.97 3.18
C GLU A 148 13.83 -19.74 3.95
N THR A 149 14.12 -18.55 3.45
CA THR A 149 13.70 -17.29 4.09
C THR A 149 12.19 -17.13 4.16
N ILE A 150 11.45 -17.54 3.12
CA ILE A 150 9.97 -17.39 3.04
C ILE A 150 9.22 -18.63 3.56
N THR A 151 9.92 -19.58 4.14
CA THR A 151 9.32 -20.81 4.69
C THR A 151 9.15 -20.66 6.20
N ASN A 152 7.95 -21.01 6.68
CA ASN A 152 7.73 -21.30 8.09
C ASN A 152 8.17 -22.74 8.36
N GLU A 153 9.08 -22.91 9.29
CA GLU A 153 9.38 -24.22 9.88
C GLU A 153 8.21 -24.62 10.81
N LYS A 154 8.13 -25.92 11.14
CA LYS A 154 7.11 -26.40 12.06
C LYS A 154 7.15 -25.60 13.36
N PRO A 155 6.09 -24.86 13.73
CA PRO A 155 6.12 -24.02 14.92
C PRO A 155 6.33 -24.88 16.17
N ALA A 156 7.14 -24.38 17.08
CA ALA A 156 7.07 -24.79 18.46
C ALA A 156 5.64 -24.52 18.97
N THR A 157 5.11 -25.33 19.84
CA THR A 157 3.70 -25.60 20.15
C THR A 157 2.73 -24.43 20.29
N ASP A 158 3.16 -23.16 20.31
CA ASP A 158 2.32 -21.97 20.56
C ASP A 158 2.58 -20.80 19.60
N GLU A 159 3.37 -20.95 18.54
CA GLU A 159 3.64 -19.88 17.60
C GLU A 159 2.57 -19.79 16.50
N VAL A 160 2.09 -18.58 16.24
CA VAL A 160 1.16 -18.31 15.14
C VAL A 160 1.90 -18.33 13.81
N ILE A 161 1.44 -19.16 12.88
CA ILE A 161 1.97 -19.20 11.52
C ILE A 161 1.38 -18.02 10.74
N ASP A 162 2.25 -17.10 10.29
CA ASP A 162 1.84 -16.00 9.43
C ASP A 162 2.18 -16.27 7.96
N LEU A 163 1.19 -16.78 7.23
CA LEU A 163 1.31 -17.05 5.80
C LEU A 163 1.27 -15.79 4.92
N GLN A 164 0.95 -14.61 5.47
CA GLN A 164 1.02 -13.35 4.74
C GLN A 164 2.47 -12.90 4.57
N TYR A 165 3.31 -13.19 5.57
CA TYR A 165 4.74 -12.86 5.55
C TYR A 165 5.62 -14.00 5.03
N LYS A 166 5.29 -15.25 5.38
CA LYS A 166 6.01 -16.45 4.91
C LYS A 166 5.00 -17.44 4.32
N PRO A 167 4.73 -17.36 3.00
CA PRO A 167 3.64 -18.09 2.37
C PRO A 167 3.90 -19.59 2.15
N VAL A 168 5.04 -20.09 2.57
CA VAL A 168 5.43 -21.50 2.48
C VAL A 168 5.51 -22.13 3.87
N LEU A 169 5.03 -23.36 4.00
CA LEU A 169 5.11 -24.15 5.22
C LEU A 169 5.89 -25.43 4.96
N ALA A 170 6.96 -25.68 5.71
CA ALA A 170 7.68 -26.94 5.67
C ALA A 170 7.11 -27.92 6.71
N ILE A 171 6.79 -29.13 6.27
CA ILE A 171 6.44 -30.26 7.14
C ILE A 171 7.30 -31.43 6.72
N GLU A 172 8.22 -31.85 7.57
CA GLU A 172 9.25 -32.85 7.27
C GLU A 172 10.04 -32.47 6.01
N ASN A 173 10.01 -33.32 4.99
CA ASN A 173 10.70 -33.08 3.71
C ASN A 173 9.77 -32.52 2.62
N ARG A 174 8.61 -31.99 3.00
CA ARG A 174 7.58 -31.50 2.07
C ARG A 174 7.29 -30.03 2.30
N TYR A 175 7.04 -29.31 1.21
CA TYR A 175 6.68 -27.89 1.20
C TYR A 175 5.22 -27.73 0.79
N LEU A 176 4.44 -27.12 1.67
CA LEU A 176 3.04 -26.81 1.43
C LEU A 176 2.94 -25.34 1.05
N VAL A 177 2.27 -25.07 -0.05
CA VAL A 177 2.02 -23.71 -0.52
C VAL A 177 0.53 -23.55 -0.75
N MET A 178 -0.06 -22.51 -0.18
CA MET A 178 -1.42 -22.12 -0.55
C MET A 178 -1.34 -21.10 -1.70
N PRO A 179 -1.63 -21.48 -2.95
CA PRO A 179 -1.34 -20.63 -4.12
C PRO A 179 -2.03 -19.26 -4.06
N ALA A 180 -3.27 -19.20 -3.57
CA ALA A 180 -3.99 -17.95 -3.42
C ALA A 180 -3.34 -17.05 -2.38
N VAL A 181 -2.88 -17.59 -1.24
CA VAL A 181 -2.21 -16.83 -0.20
C VAL A 181 -0.85 -16.34 -0.70
N PHE A 182 -0.07 -17.21 -1.35
CA PHE A 182 1.21 -16.79 -1.94
C PHE A 182 1.04 -15.65 -2.94
N ALA A 183 0.07 -15.74 -3.83
CA ALA A 183 -0.19 -14.74 -4.86
C ALA A 183 -0.54 -13.35 -4.30
N TYR A 184 -1.18 -13.30 -3.15
CA TYR A 184 -1.63 -12.06 -2.51
C TYR A 184 -0.92 -11.79 -1.18
N SER A 185 0.16 -12.51 -0.89
CA SER A 185 0.96 -12.30 0.31
C SER A 185 1.71 -10.97 0.27
N SER A 186 2.05 -10.46 1.44
CA SER A 186 2.93 -9.30 1.59
C SER A 186 4.41 -9.69 1.50
N LEU A 187 4.75 -10.63 0.61
CA LEU A 187 6.08 -11.24 0.49
C LEU A 187 7.20 -10.20 0.29
N TRP A 188 7.01 -9.26 -0.62
CA TRP A 188 7.96 -8.19 -0.89
C TRP A 188 8.20 -7.31 0.35
N ARG A 189 7.14 -7.04 1.12
CA ARG A 189 7.20 -6.28 2.36
C ARG A 189 7.90 -7.05 3.47
N SER A 190 7.57 -8.33 3.63
CA SER A 190 8.20 -9.21 4.61
C SER A 190 9.72 -9.25 4.42
N LEU A 191 10.16 -9.48 3.19
CA LEU A 191 11.57 -9.50 2.86
C LEU A 191 12.22 -8.12 3.02
N ALA A 192 11.54 -7.04 2.62
CA ALA A 192 12.06 -5.70 2.81
C ALA A 192 12.28 -5.35 4.29
N ILE A 193 11.37 -5.77 5.16
CA ILE A 193 11.51 -5.57 6.62
C ILE A 193 12.67 -6.41 7.15
N SER A 194 12.77 -7.69 6.79
CA SER A 194 13.84 -8.58 7.26
C SER A 194 15.23 -8.14 6.79
N GLU A 195 15.33 -7.64 5.57
CA GLU A 195 16.58 -7.16 4.96
C GLU A 195 16.85 -5.67 5.20
N ASN A 196 16.01 -4.99 5.99
CA ASN A 196 16.10 -3.55 6.25
C ASN A 196 16.15 -2.69 4.98
N VAL A 197 15.34 -3.06 3.98
CA VAL A 197 15.22 -2.34 2.70
C VAL A 197 14.05 -1.39 2.75
N HIS A 198 14.29 -0.10 2.55
CA HIS A 198 13.25 0.94 2.52
C HIS A 198 12.96 1.36 1.07
N PHE A 199 11.76 1.04 0.58
CA PHE A 199 11.36 1.37 -0.80
C PHE A 199 11.20 2.85 -1.08
N SER A 200 10.83 3.62 -0.07
CA SER A 200 10.58 5.06 -0.15
C SER A 200 11.84 5.90 -0.05
N VAL A 201 12.99 5.30 0.30
CA VAL A 201 14.24 6.04 0.51
C VAL A 201 15.26 5.64 -0.55
N PHE A 202 15.76 6.61 -1.30
CA PHE A 202 16.91 6.44 -2.19
C PHE A 202 18.10 7.26 -1.67
N GLY A 203 19.09 6.58 -1.13
CA GLY A 203 20.22 7.25 -0.46
C GLY A 203 19.76 7.92 0.84
N LYS A 204 19.92 9.25 0.94
CA LYS A 204 19.52 10.04 2.12
C LYS A 204 18.15 10.74 1.97
N HIS A 205 17.43 10.51 0.87
CA HIS A 205 16.25 11.31 0.54
C HIS A 205 14.98 10.47 0.46
N ASP A 206 13.96 10.89 1.17
CA ASP A 206 12.62 10.33 1.07
C ASP A 206 11.91 10.79 -0.20
N HIS A 207 11.39 9.86 -0.99
CA HIS A 207 10.66 10.14 -2.22
C HIS A 207 9.37 10.92 -1.98
N MET A 208 8.68 10.68 -0.87
CA MET A 208 7.47 11.40 -0.48
C MET A 208 7.80 12.89 -0.21
N VAL A 209 8.85 13.15 0.58
CA VAL A 209 9.32 14.53 0.86
C VAL A 209 9.65 15.26 -0.44
N LYS A 210 10.39 14.61 -1.36
CA LYS A 210 10.71 15.21 -2.67
C LYS A 210 9.47 15.51 -3.50
N SER A 211 8.53 14.57 -3.55
CA SER A 211 7.31 14.74 -4.34
C SER A 211 6.43 15.86 -3.80
N LEU A 212 6.25 15.93 -2.48
CA LEU A 212 5.49 17.00 -1.84
C LEU A 212 6.16 18.35 -2.02
N SER A 213 7.48 18.41 -1.86
CA SER A 213 8.26 19.65 -2.07
C SER A 213 8.18 20.16 -3.51
N ALA A 214 8.26 19.25 -4.49
CA ALA A 214 8.09 19.60 -5.90
C ALA A 214 6.67 20.11 -6.19
N THR A 215 5.66 19.49 -5.57
CA THR A 215 4.26 19.93 -5.69
C THR A 215 4.06 21.33 -5.12
N LEU A 216 4.58 21.62 -3.94
CA LEU A 216 4.55 22.96 -3.33
C LEU A 216 5.29 23.97 -4.19
N ALA A 217 6.52 23.65 -4.63
CA ALA A 217 7.31 24.53 -5.50
C ALA A 217 6.59 24.85 -6.82
N GLY A 218 5.87 23.87 -7.40
CA GLY A 218 5.04 24.05 -8.60
C GLY A 218 3.91 25.07 -8.43
N GLN A 219 3.48 25.33 -7.20
CA GLN A 219 2.49 26.36 -6.84
C GLN A 219 3.13 27.67 -6.32
N GLY A 220 4.43 27.86 -6.53
CA GLY A 220 5.12 29.10 -6.19
C GLY A 220 5.62 29.18 -4.75
N PHE A 221 5.59 28.11 -3.97
CA PHE A 221 6.20 28.09 -2.64
C PHE A 221 7.73 28.10 -2.73
N LYS A 222 8.37 28.83 -1.82
CA LYS A 222 9.78 28.67 -1.53
C LYS A 222 9.94 27.53 -0.52
N VAL A 223 10.55 26.41 -0.93
CA VAL A 223 10.62 25.18 -0.12
C VAL A 223 12.04 24.88 0.30
N ARG A 224 12.22 24.46 1.54
CA ARG A 224 13.44 23.89 2.10
C ARG A 224 13.14 22.54 2.72
N ASN A 225 13.93 21.54 2.36
CA ASN A 225 13.84 20.18 2.91
C ASN A 225 14.95 19.95 3.93
N ASP A 226 14.71 19.05 4.88
CA ASP A 226 15.67 18.62 5.90
C ASP A 226 16.34 19.83 6.57
N PHE A 227 15.50 20.80 6.98
CA PHE A 227 15.98 22.08 7.49
C PHE A 227 16.33 21.98 8.96
N HIS A 228 17.60 22.13 9.27
CA HIS A 228 18.11 22.13 10.65
C HIS A 228 18.11 23.54 11.27
N PHE A 229 17.57 23.64 12.47
CA PHE A 229 17.56 24.87 13.26
C PHE A 229 17.97 24.60 14.72
N GLY A 230 19.26 24.69 14.98
CA GLY A 230 19.86 24.25 16.25
C GLY A 230 19.77 22.73 16.39
N GLU A 231 19.08 22.26 17.42
CA GLU A 231 18.82 20.83 17.65
C GLU A 231 17.55 20.32 17.00
N ASP A 232 16.76 21.20 16.38
CA ASP A 232 15.51 20.84 15.74
C ASP A 232 15.73 20.64 14.24
N GLU A 233 14.98 19.69 13.69
CA GLU A 233 14.91 19.40 12.26
C GLU A 233 13.47 19.49 11.81
N VAL A 234 13.24 20.04 10.60
CA VAL A 234 11.94 20.10 9.95
C VAL A 234 12.07 19.49 8.57
N ASP A 235 11.30 18.47 8.29
CA ASP A 235 11.39 17.77 7.00
C ASP A 235 11.05 18.67 5.82
N ILE A 236 10.01 19.52 5.95
CA ILE A 236 9.64 20.52 4.94
C ILE A 236 9.28 21.83 5.61
N ALA A 237 10.00 22.91 5.23
CA ALA A 237 9.61 24.28 5.51
C ALA A 237 9.27 24.98 4.18
N ALA A 238 8.03 25.46 4.03
CA ALA A 238 7.55 26.08 2.80
C ALA A 238 6.93 27.43 3.08
N VAL A 239 7.31 28.46 2.31
CA VAL A 239 6.82 29.83 2.44
C VAL A 239 6.10 30.27 1.17
N HIS A 240 4.91 30.82 1.34
CA HIS A 240 4.13 31.45 0.26
C HIS A 240 3.45 32.70 0.80
N GLY A 241 3.82 33.89 0.26
CA GLY A 241 3.33 35.14 0.76
C GLY A 241 3.63 35.33 2.27
N GLU A 242 2.59 35.62 3.04
CA GLU A 242 2.67 35.83 4.49
C GLU A 242 2.53 34.55 5.32
N HIS A 243 2.51 33.36 4.67
CA HIS A 243 2.28 32.06 5.30
C HIS A 243 3.55 31.20 5.31
N LEU A 244 3.87 30.63 6.47
CA LEU A 244 4.89 29.61 6.67
C LEU A 244 4.19 28.27 6.97
N PHE A 245 4.55 27.23 6.27
CA PHE A 245 4.08 25.88 6.48
C PHE A 245 5.25 24.99 6.93
N LEU A 246 5.08 24.31 8.04
CA LEU A 246 6.05 23.41 8.62
C LEU A 246 5.45 22.01 8.68
N PHE A 247 6.05 21.10 7.95
CA PHE A 247 5.59 19.73 7.88
C PHE A 247 6.66 18.77 8.38
N GLU A 248 6.22 17.86 9.24
CA GLU A 248 6.97 16.70 9.67
C GLU A 248 6.44 15.50 8.90
N CYS A 249 7.30 14.77 8.21
CA CYS A 249 6.94 13.69 7.30
C CYS A 249 7.23 12.34 7.94
N LYS A 250 6.25 11.44 7.91
CA LYS A 250 6.38 10.07 8.42
C LYS A 250 6.00 9.09 7.32
N ASN A 251 6.93 8.19 7.02
CA ASN A 251 6.76 7.23 5.95
C ASN A 251 6.83 5.78 6.47
N PRO A 252 5.94 5.41 7.41
CA PRO A 252 5.81 4.02 7.84
C PRO A 252 5.14 3.20 6.73
N TYR A 253 5.38 1.89 6.74
CA TYR A 253 4.60 0.98 5.91
C TYR A 253 3.11 1.09 6.24
N HIS A 254 2.26 0.83 5.25
CA HIS A 254 0.82 0.76 5.48
C HIS A 254 0.51 -0.37 6.49
N PRO A 255 -0.11 -0.06 7.64
CA PRO A 255 -0.35 -1.08 8.67
C PRO A 255 -1.37 -2.11 8.19
N VAL A 256 -1.07 -3.38 8.41
CA VAL A 256 -1.95 -4.52 8.07
C VAL A 256 -2.56 -5.16 9.31
N ASP A 257 -2.10 -4.80 10.50
CA ASP A 257 -2.62 -5.25 11.78
C ASP A 257 -2.56 -4.16 12.87
N ASP A 258 -3.07 -4.47 14.05
CA ASP A 258 -3.11 -3.54 15.18
C ASP A 258 -1.71 -3.19 15.72
N PHE A 259 -0.76 -4.10 15.63
CA PHE A 259 0.61 -3.86 16.10
C PHE A 259 1.29 -2.82 15.22
N GLU A 260 1.18 -2.97 13.92
CA GLU A 260 1.74 -2.02 12.95
C GLU A 260 1.01 -0.67 12.98
N LEU A 261 -0.31 -0.69 13.24
CA LEU A 261 -1.07 0.54 13.46
C LEU A 261 -0.57 1.30 14.69
N ARG A 262 -0.23 0.61 15.78
CA ARG A 262 0.38 1.22 16.98
C ARG A 262 1.76 1.80 16.66
N ASN A 263 2.57 1.11 15.86
CA ASN A 263 3.87 1.63 15.41
C ASN A 263 3.69 2.89 14.56
N THR A 264 2.75 2.87 13.60
CA THR A 264 2.41 4.06 12.81
C THR A 264 1.98 5.21 13.73
N TYR A 265 1.10 4.96 14.69
CA TYR A 265 0.69 5.96 15.68
C TYR A 265 1.89 6.51 16.49
N ALA A 266 2.81 5.67 16.93
CA ALA A 266 4.01 6.09 17.65
C ALA A 266 4.90 7.02 16.80
N HIS A 267 5.06 6.72 15.51
CA HIS A 267 5.77 7.61 14.57
C HIS A 267 5.09 8.98 14.43
N LEU A 268 3.75 9.00 14.33
CA LEU A 268 2.99 10.26 14.27
C LEU A 268 3.11 11.07 15.56
N ILE A 269 3.03 10.42 16.72
CA ILE A 269 3.23 11.08 18.02
C ILE A 269 4.60 11.74 18.13
N LYS A 270 5.66 11.10 17.60
CA LYS A 270 6.98 11.71 17.52
C LYS A 270 6.97 12.97 16.65
N GLY A 271 6.30 12.94 15.48
CA GLY A 271 6.15 14.09 14.59
C GLY A 271 5.40 15.25 15.27
N PHE A 272 4.31 14.97 15.97
CA PHE A 272 3.60 15.98 16.77
C PHE A 272 4.51 16.62 17.83
N SER A 273 5.29 15.81 18.54
CA SER A 273 6.20 16.31 19.58
C SER A 273 7.29 17.23 19.01
N GLN A 274 7.82 16.90 17.82
CA GLN A 274 8.82 17.72 17.12
C GLN A 274 8.23 19.08 16.75
N LEU A 275 7.05 19.10 16.11
CA LEU A 275 6.39 20.35 15.72
C LEU A 275 5.91 21.18 16.93
N ASP A 276 5.41 20.53 17.95
CA ASP A 276 4.94 21.22 19.17
C ASP A 276 6.09 21.91 19.92
N LYS A 277 7.25 21.22 20.02
CA LYS A 277 8.49 21.83 20.54
C LYS A 277 8.88 23.09 19.76
N LEU A 278 8.84 23.00 18.43
CA LEU A 278 9.18 24.12 17.56
C LEU A 278 8.16 25.27 17.70
N LYS A 279 6.86 24.94 17.77
CA LYS A 279 5.78 25.91 17.99
C LYS A 279 5.96 26.66 19.32
N HIS A 280 6.35 25.97 20.39
CA HIS A 280 6.65 26.61 21.66
C HIS A 280 7.87 27.53 21.57
N ARG A 281 8.93 27.15 20.86
CA ARG A 281 10.11 28.00 20.69
C ARG A 281 9.79 29.26 19.87
N PHE A 282 8.87 29.19 18.94
CA PHE A 282 8.44 30.32 18.10
C PHE A 282 7.53 31.32 18.84
N SER A 283 7.14 31.03 20.09
CA SER A 283 6.54 32.05 20.94
C SER A 283 7.53 33.17 21.30
N ASP A 284 8.85 32.93 21.18
CA ASP A 284 9.89 33.94 21.25
C ASP A 284 10.10 34.55 19.84
N PRO A 285 9.78 35.86 19.65
CA PRO A 285 9.94 36.51 18.36
C PRO A 285 11.40 36.58 17.85
N GLN A 286 12.39 36.55 18.77
CA GLN A 286 13.80 36.56 18.38
C GLN A 286 14.20 35.21 17.76
N VAL A 287 13.77 34.10 18.35
CA VAL A 287 13.98 32.76 17.83
C VAL A 287 13.28 32.60 16.49
N PHE A 288 12.03 33.05 16.36
CA PHE A 288 11.28 32.98 15.12
C PHE A 288 11.94 33.76 13.99
N ASN A 289 12.36 35.02 14.26
CA ASN A 289 13.07 35.83 13.28
C ASN A 289 14.43 35.24 12.88
N GLN A 290 15.12 34.56 13.80
CA GLN A 290 16.36 33.86 13.49
C GLN A 290 16.08 32.66 12.58
N PHE A 291 15.00 31.88 12.85
CA PHE A 291 14.57 30.79 12.00
C PHE A 291 14.29 31.26 10.56
N LEU A 292 13.52 32.35 10.39
CA LEU A 292 13.23 32.95 9.07
C LEU A 292 14.49 33.39 8.32
N ARG A 293 15.44 34.01 9.04
CA ARG A 293 16.75 34.40 8.45
C ARG A 293 17.54 33.17 7.96
N ASN A 294 17.55 32.11 8.74
CA ASN A 294 18.27 30.89 8.39
C ASN A 294 17.61 30.15 7.20
N LEU A 295 16.29 30.26 7.03
CA LEU A 295 15.59 29.75 5.84
C LEU A 295 16.04 30.44 4.55
N LYS A 296 16.73 31.61 4.63
CA LYS A 296 17.13 32.45 3.48
C LYS A 296 15.94 32.79 2.57
N VAL A 297 14.78 32.94 3.16
CA VAL A 297 13.61 33.49 2.50
C VAL A 297 13.73 35.01 2.69
N GLU A 298 13.79 35.78 1.59
CA GLU A 298 13.79 37.23 1.68
C GLU A 298 12.61 37.69 2.54
N PRO A 299 12.77 38.73 3.33
CA PRO A 299 11.83 39.10 4.37
C PRO A 299 10.51 39.60 3.79
N GLN A 300 9.64 38.69 3.36
CA GLN A 300 8.22 38.94 3.41
C GLN A 300 7.80 38.69 4.85
N PRO A 301 7.04 39.60 5.48
CA PRO A 301 6.65 39.41 6.86
C PRO A 301 5.74 38.18 6.94
N VAL A 302 6.28 37.03 7.38
CA VAL A 302 5.45 35.90 7.73
C VAL A 302 4.56 36.29 8.89
N LYS A 303 3.24 36.25 8.67
CA LYS A 303 2.22 36.59 9.67
C LYS A 303 1.62 35.34 10.32
N THR A 304 1.57 34.25 9.58
CA THR A 304 0.88 33.01 10.03
C THR A 304 1.75 31.80 9.80
N THR A 305 1.83 30.93 10.81
CA THR A 305 2.55 29.63 10.72
C THR A 305 1.56 28.49 10.85
N HIS A 306 1.62 27.56 9.92
CA HIS A 306 0.80 26.36 9.87
C HIS A 306 1.66 25.11 10.11
N TYR A 307 1.13 24.16 10.85
CA TYR A 307 1.84 22.94 11.25
C TYR A 307 1.04 21.71 10.81
N GLY A 308 1.72 20.70 10.29
CA GLY A 308 1.09 19.47 9.88
C GLY A 308 2.03 18.27 9.94
N VAL A 309 1.50 17.11 10.31
CA VAL A 309 2.21 15.84 10.17
C VAL A 309 1.74 15.17 8.89
N ILE A 310 2.68 14.89 7.99
CA ILE A 310 2.39 14.24 6.71
C ILE A 310 2.66 12.75 6.85
N ASN A 311 1.65 11.92 6.60
CA ASN A 311 1.77 10.47 6.63
C ASN A 311 1.72 9.90 5.20
N ALA A 312 2.61 8.96 4.89
CA ALA A 312 2.66 8.31 3.59
C ALA A 312 1.42 7.46 3.29
N ASN A 313 0.80 6.91 4.32
CA ASN A 313 -0.41 6.10 4.20
C ASN A 313 -1.63 6.80 4.81
N ARG A 314 -2.83 6.27 4.53
CA ARG A 314 -4.09 6.87 5.00
C ARG A 314 -4.42 6.60 6.46
N ALA A 315 -3.64 5.76 7.14
CA ALA A 315 -3.89 5.47 8.54
C ALA A 315 -3.82 6.76 9.37
N LEU A 316 -4.84 6.98 10.19
CA LEU A 316 -4.95 8.14 11.06
C LEU A 316 -5.00 9.50 10.34
N SER A 317 -5.30 9.55 9.03
CA SER A 317 -5.55 10.80 8.31
C SER A 317 -6.70 11.58 8.98
N GLY A 318 -6.51 12.88 9.16
CA GLY A 318 -7.46 13.74 9.88
C GLY A 318 -7.29 13.76 11.40
N PHE A 319 -6.54 12.83 11.99
CA PHE A 319 -6.27 12.84 13.43
C PHE A 319 -5.56 14.14 13.85
N THR A 320 -6.02 14.74 14.94
CA THR A 320 -5.52 16.04 15.41
C THR A 320 -5.03 15.93 16.85
N LYS A 321 -3.87 16.50 17.13
CA LYS A 321 -3.32 16.64 18.48
C LYS A 321 -2.69 18.04 18.66
N ASN A 322 -3.02 18.74 19.72
CA ASN A 322 -2.52 20.10 20.03
C ASN A 322 -2.75 21.12 18.90
N GLY A 323 -3.82 20.95 18.11
CA GLY A 323 -4.12 21.78 16.95
C GLY A 323 -3.27 21.46 15.71
N ILE A 324 -2.45 20.42 15.74
CA ILE A 324 -1.69 19.91 14.59
C ILE A 324 -2.44 18.70 14.03
N ARG A 325 -2.59 18.61 12.71
CA ARG A 325 -3.34 17.55 12.04
C ARG A 325 -2.43 16.65 11.22
N VAL A 326 -2.85 15.38 11.09
CA VAL A 326 -2.25 14.39 10.17
C VAL A 326 -2.90 14.50 8.81
N PHE A 327 -2.08 14.62 7.77
CA PHE A 327 -2.49 14.63 6.37
C PHE A 327 -1.93 13.41 5.64
N HIS A 328 -2.72 12.81 4.77
CA HIS A 328 -2.21 11.82 3.83
C HIS A 328 -1.48 12.54 2.69
N ALA A 329 -0.24 12.14 2.42
CA ALA A 329 0.63 12.85 1.48
C ALA A 329 0.04 12.95 0.06
N ASN A 330 -0.50 11.85 -0.51
CA ASN A 330 -1.11 11.88 -1.84
C ASN A 330 -2.35 12.77 -1.90
N GLU A 331 -3.17 12.77 -0.85
CA GLU A 331 -4.35 13.62 -0.77
C GLU A 331 -3.96 15.10 -0.75
N LEU A 332 -2.98 15.46 0.08
CA LEU A 332 -2.46 16.83 0.14
C LEU A 332 -1.84 17.26 -1.20
N MET A 333 -1.03 16.41 -1.83
CA MET A 333 -0.44 16.71 -3.14
C MET A 333 -1.50 16.88 -4.23
N ASN A 334 -2.52 16.02 -4.26
CA ASN A 334 -3.64 16.13 -5.20
C ASN A 334 -4.43 17.43 -4.97
N PHE A 335 -4.68 17.78 -3.71
CA PHE A 335 -5.34 19.02 -3.37
C PHE A 335 -4.53 20.25 -3.86
N ILE A 336 -3.23 20.28 -3.58
CA ILE A 336 -2.34 21.39 -4.02
C ILE A 336 -2.21 21.44 -5.54
N SER A 337 -2.17 20.29 -6.22
CA SER A 337 -1.96 20.23 -7.68
C SER A 337 -3.20 20.55 -8.50
N SER A 338 -4.38 20.14 -8.04
CA SER A 338 -5.61 20.19 -8.84
C SER A 338 -6.85 20.62 -8.07
N GLY A 339 -6.87 20.51 -6.75
CA GLY A 339 -8.06 20.75 -5.92
C GLY A 339 -9.26 19.86 -6.27
N LYS A 340 -9.03 18.75 -6.94
CA LYS A 340 -10.11 17.90 -7.45
C LYS A 340 -10.44 16.78 -6.51
N ILE A 341 -11.73 16.50 -6.35
CA ILE A 341 -12.25 15.31 -5.68
C ILE A 341 -13.25 14.60 -6.60
N ILE A 342 -13.34 13.28 -6.41
CA ILE A 342 -14.38 12.46 -7.03
C ILE A 342 -15.39 12.13 -5.93
N SER A 343 -16.65 12.46 -6.18
CA SER A 343 -17.76 12.16 -5.28
C SER A 343 -18.89 11.55 -6.09
N ASP A 344 -19.28 10.33 -5.72
CA ASP A 344 -20.16 9.49 -6.55
C ASP A 344 -19.45 9.15 -7.89
N SER A 345 -19.98 9.57 -9.01
CA SER A 345 -19.40 9.40 -10.34
C SER A 345 -18.98 10.73 -10.99
N ASP A 346 -18.96 11.79 -10.20
CA ASP A 346 -18.70 13.14 -10.67
C ASP A 346 -17.41 13.71 -10.06
N GLU A 347 -16.76 14.60 -10.82
CA GLU A 347 -15.57 15.35 -10.41
C GLU A 347 -15.96 16.76 -9.99
N TYR A 348 -15.41 17.22 -8.86
CA TYR A 348 -15.64 18.55 -8.28
C TYR A 348 -14.31 19.23 -7.96
N SER A 349 -14.31 20.58 -8.04
CA SER A 349 -13.20 21.40 -7.57
C SER A 349 -13.47 21.91 -6.15
N CYS A 350 -12.53 21.61 -5.25
CA CYS A 350 -12.53 22.16 -3.88
C CYS A 350 -11.90 23.56 -3.81
N TRP A 351 -11.23 24.02 -4.86
CA TRP A 351 -10.69 25.36 -4.94
C TRP A 351 -11.81 26.38 -5.20
N ARG A 352 -11.71 27.54 -4.56
CA ARG A 352 -12.67 28.63 -4.71
C ARG A 352 -12.64 29.25 -6.10
N SER A 353 -11.49 29.17 -6.77
CA SER A 353 -11.27 29.68 -8.12
C SER A 353 -10.80 28.59 -9.09
N GLU A 354 -10.48 28.96 -10.34
CA GLU A 354 -9.92 28.04 -11.32
C GLU A 354 -8.43 27.74 -11.08
N LYS A 355 -7.75 28.61 -10.33
CA LYS A 355 -6.34 28.47 -9.99
C LYS A 355 -6.19 28.30 -8.50
N PHE A 356 -5.14 27.63 -8.10
CA PHE A 356 -4.75 27.49 -6.71
C PHE A 356 -4.61 28.86 -6.05
N ASP A 357 -5.17 29.00 -4.86
CA ASP A 357 -4.97 30.14 -3.97
C ASP A 357 -4.51 29.63 -2.60
N ILE A 358 -3.65 30.40 -1.94
CA ILE A 358 -3.12 30.05 -0.63
C ILE A 358 -4.22 29.84 0.42
N SER A 359 -5.31 30.61 0.33
CA SER A 359 -6.46 30.47 1.21
C SER A 359 -7.17 29.12 1.08
N ASP A 360 -7.08 28.46 -0.09
CA ASP A 360 -7.62 27.12 -0.28
C ASP A 360 -6.81 26.11 0.54
N LEU A 361 -5.46 26.25 0.53
CA LEU A 361 -4.60 25.37 1.33
C LEU A 361 -4.79 25.61 2.82
N VAL A 362 -4.94 26.84 3.25
CA VAL A 362 -5.23 27.18 4.65
C VAL A 362 -6.53 26.51 5.09
N SER A 363 -7.64 26.66 4.33
CA SER A 363 -8.91 26.01 4.63
C SER A 363 -8.81 24.46 4.66
N TYR A 364 -7.97 23.88 3.80
CA TYR A 364 -7.71 22.44 3.82
C TYR A 364 -6.98 22.01 5.11
N ILE A 365 -5.93 22.75 5.50
CA ILE A 365 -5.15 22.46 6.72
C ILE A 365 -6.02 22.64 7.98
N ASP A 366 -6.84 23.67 8.01
CA ASP A 366 -7.76 23.92 9.11
C ASP A 366 -8.91 22.88 9.17
N GLY A 367 -9.05 22.06 8.10
CA GLY A 367 -10.02 20.97 8.00
C GLY A 367 -11.43 21.43 7.67
N GLU A 368 -11.57 22.60 7.08
CA GLU A 368 -12.84 23.11 6.60
C GLU A 368 -13.30 22.40 5.30
N VAL A 369 -12.34 21.78 4.59
CA VAL A 369 -12.53 21.15 3.29
C VAL A 369 -12.20 19.66 3.39
N ILE A 370 -12.98 18.80 2.76
CA ILE A 370 -12.85 17.34 2.69
C ILE A 370 -12.99 16.67 4.08
N VAL A 371 -12.02 16.84 4.97
CA VAL A 371 -12.03 16.18 6.30
C VAL A 371 -13.23 16.63 7.13
N GLY A 372 -13.51 17.93 7.16
CA GLY A 372 -14.66 18.47 7.87
C GLY A 372 -16.00 18.01 7.29
N ASP A 373 -16.04 17.83 5.97
CA ASP A 373 -17.24 17.32 5.29
C ASP A 373 -17.51 15.87 5.68
N MET A 374 -16.49 15.04 5.78
CA MET A 374 -16.61 13.66 6.22
C MET A 374 -16.98 13.56 7.71
N GLU A 375 -16.33 14.35 8.57
CA GLU A 375 -16.63 14.37 10.01
C GLU A 375 -18.05 14.84 10.30
N ALA A 376 -18.59 15.77 9.51
CA ALA A 376 -19.99 16.22 9.63
C ALA A 376 -21.01 15.11 9.31
N HIS A 377 -20.60 14.07 8.57
CA HIS A 377 -21.45 12.93 8.17
C HIS A 377 -21.03 11.63 8.84
N LYS A 378 -20.28 11.70 9.94
CA LYS A 378 -19.88 10.57 10.75
C LYS A 378 -21.03 10.13 11.67
N VAL A 379 -21.52 8.92 11.46
CA VAL A 379 -22.65 8.34 12.18
C VAL A 379 -22.16 7.27 13.15
N PRO A 380 -22.46 7.37 14.46
CA PRO A 380 -22.15 6.31 15.41
C PRO A 380 -22.87 5.01 15.03
N MET A 381 -22.17 3.90 15.09
CA MET A 381 -22.70 2.57 14.79
C MET A 381 -22.32 1.58 15.89
N LEU A 382 -23.23 0.67 16.21
CA LEU A 382 -22.95 -0.49 17.04
C LEU A 382 -22.79 -1.72 16.13
N PHE A 383 -21.58 -2.19 15.98
CA PHE A 383 -21.30 -3.42 15.26
C PHE A 383 -21.40 -4.61 16.21
N SER A 384 -22.21 -5.61 15.88
CA SER A 384 -22.45 -6.77 16.73
C SER A 384 -22.07 -8.06 16.02
N VAL A 385 -21.25 -8.89 16.68
CA VAL A 385 -20.86 -10.21 16.22
C VAL A 385 -21.42 -11.26 17.17
N SER A 386 -22.23 -12.17 16.65
CA SER A 386 -22.76 -13.31 17.41
C SER A 386 -21.80 -14.49 17.36
N LEU A 387 -21.36 -14.95 18.53
CA LEU A 387 -20.49 -16.09 18.72
C LEU A 387 -21.22 -17.16 19.56
N ARG A 388 -21.92 -18.08 18.91
CA ARG A 388 -22.75 -19.10 19.58
C ARG A 388 -23.70 -18.46 20.61
N ASN A 389 -23.38 -18.59 21.91
CA ASN A 389 -24.20 -18.09 23.03
C ASN A 389 -23.81 -16.68 23.52
N TYR A 390 -22.85 -16.03 22.85
CA TYR A 390 -22.33 -14.71 23.20
C TYR A 390 -22.53 -13.74 22.04
N SER A 391 -22.72 -12.47 22.37
CA SER A 391 -22.67 -11.37 21.41
C SER A 391 -21.60 -10.38 21.84
N LEU A 392 -20.69 -10.09 20.92
CA LEU A 392 -19.71 -9.02 21.08
C LEU A 392 -20.22 -7.76 20.42
N HIS A 393 -20.19 -6.65 21.16
CA HIS A 393 -20.65 -5.36 20.67
C HIS A 393 -19.50 -4.38 20.62
N PHE A 394 -19.26 -3.80 19.44
CA PHE A 394 -18.23 -2.80 19.22
C PHE A 394 -18.86 -1.47 18.86
N ARG A 395 -18.55 -0.41 19.60
CA ARG A 395 -18.89 0.94 19.18
C ARG A 395 -17.91 1.36 18.10
N THR A 396 -18.45 1.75 16.96
CA THR A 396 -17.67 2.23 15.81
C THR A 396 -18.43 3.37 15.13
N PHE A 397 -17.92 3.82 14.00
CA PHE A 397 -18.54 4.85 13.19
C PHE A 397 -18.60 4.38 11.74
N GLN A 398 -19.61 4.84 11.03
CA GLN A 398 -19.64 4.78 9.58
C GLN A 398 -19.81 6.19 9.04
N TYR A 399 -19.41 6.41 7.80
CA TYR A 399 -19.67 7.66 7.12
C TYR A 399 -20.92 7.54 6.28
N ASP A 400 -21.84 8.52 6.40
CA ASP A 400 -22.96 8.65 5.48
C ASP A 400 -22.46 9.20 4.15
N LEU A 401 -22.10 8.29 3.23
CA LEU A 401 -21.58 8.63 1.92
C LEU A 401 -22.62 9.38 1.07
N ALA A 402 -23.92 9.09 1.22
CA ALA A 402 -24.97 9.77 0.49
C ALA A 402 -25.10 11.23 0.95
N GLY A 403 -25.08 11.46 2.26
CA GLY A 403 -25.03 12.80 2.85
C GLY A 403 -23.78 13.57 2.44
N THR A 404 -22.62 12.93 2.51
CA THR A 404 -21.34 13.53 2.09
C THR A 404 -21.37 13.92 0.60
N ASN A 405 -21.84 13.04 -0.29
CA ASN A 405 -21.97 13.33 -1.71
C ASN A 405 -22.95 14.48 -1.98
N SER A 406 -24.07 14.51 -1.24
CA SER A 406 -25.05 15.61 -1.32
C SER A 406 -24.42 16.95 -0.88
N LEU A 407 -23.60 16.94 0.17
CA LEU A 407 -22.86 18.12 0.61
C LEU A 407 -21.86 18.57 -0.45
N HIS A 408 -21.06 17.66 -1.01
CA HIS A 408 -20.08 17.97 -2.04
C HIS A 408 -20.72 18.62 -3.27
N LYS A 409 -21.88 18.10 -3.73
CA LYS A 409 -22.68 18.69 -4.82
C LYS A 409 -23.12 20.13 -4.55
N LYS A 410 -23.32 20.50 -3.30
CA LYS A 410 -23.74 21.86 -2.90
C LYS A 410 -22.55 22.80 -2.65
N LYS A 411 -21.46 22.24 -2.10
CA LYS A 411 -20.34 23.03 -1.59
C LYS A 411 -19.28 23.30 -2.66
N TYR A 412 -19.06 22.33 -3.57
CA TYR A 412 -17.98 22.35 -4.52
C TYR A 412 -18.44 22.59 -5.95
N ARG A 413 -17.58 23.20 -6.73
CA ARG A 413 -17.85 23.48 -8.14
C ARG A 413 -17.76 22.21 -8.97
N TYR A 414 -18.83 21.87 -9.67
CA TYR A 414 -18.89 20.72 -10.58
C TYR A 414 -17.95 20.93 -11.78
N ILE A 415 -17.17 19.90 -12.15
CA ILE A 415 -16.26 19.90 -13.28
C ILE A 415 -16.82 19.02 -14.40
N GLY A 416 -17.32 17.84 -14.09
CA GLY A 416 -17.85 16.88 -15.06
C GLY A 416 -17.88 15.44 -14.52
N PRO A 417 -18.29 14.47 -15.33
CA PRO A 417 -18.22 13.05 -14.95
C PRO A 417 -16.76 12.60 -14.81
N ALA A 418 -16.49 11.84 -13.73
CA ALA A 418 -15.13 11.37 -13.38
C ALA A 418 -14.48 10.43 -14.42
N TYR A 419 -15.26 9.79 -15.30
CA TYR A 419 -14.81 8.67 -16.15
C TYR A 419 -14.99 8.96 -17.66
N ARG A 420 -14.71 10.17 -18.11
CA ARG A 420 -14.84 10.47 -19.56
C ARG A 420 -13.74 9.88 -20.45
N ASN A 421 -12.62 9.33 -19.88
CA ASN A 421 -11.47 8.86 -20.68
C ASN A 421 -10.75 7.65 -20.03
N LEU A 422 -11.46 6.54 -19.79
CA LEU A 422 -10.82 5.24 -19.55
C LEU A 422 -11.10 4.29 -20.70
#